data_01c86100fc24943fea2d87fdda8660a7
#
_entry.id   01c86100fc24943fea2d87fdda8660a7
#
_cell.length_a   1.000
_cell.length_b   1.000
_cell.length_c   1.000
_cell.angle_alpha   90.00
_cell.angle_beta   90.00
_cell.angle_gamma   90.00
#
_symmetry.space_group_name_H-M   'P 1'
#
loop_
_entity.id
_entity.type
_entity.pdbx_description
1 polymer ?
#
loop_
_entity_poly.entity_id
_entity_poly.type
_entity_poly.pdbx_seq_one_letter_code
_entity_poly.pdbx_strand_id
1 'polypeptide(L)'
;DALDLERIDRWARTTATGERAELTPGVTDGAWEARSVTGDDCTRDGCPLRSTCHAYAAHDAAAMADVVVTNIALLLMHLRVAGETGRANILPRFDVLVIDEAHELPDKAREAFGLTMGRGAFFMVEKWLRGGKKGGKKNVPPTDECAEILRWLSRDADALFAAAMARMPSRCRGVDAQGRTEHVTLCEPGWYDGDAVMHWLRRVREEAAKVAGSREDGDPECVRAQNTSRRALQIMRAVEELTQLPDGLVSAEPDVRRVYWIEADHAPRRHRTGPRITFRGAPLAIGPTLRRGLWGMEGLRAVVAVSATLTTGPGPGGWTHPRRELGIPDDAVTLAVPSPFDYARQSLLVVPGEAWEMPSPVAPQGADRTRSDERYTAACARVLLDTIRAADGRTLALFSSRRALTLAAELVRGASARGELPAGVRVLVQEPGASRRELAETFKADVRSVLLGLQSFGTGFDPAGETCSAVFVDKLPFPSRGDPLMEGLCDAAGDQWFGREYLPRMLLTLRQWVGRAIRTRSDVAAVVIADPRVGQGPGVGAKSYARDVCAAVGADVWGRGRGMPITTDLDRVRALLGVDAPPRGAR
;
A
#
# COMPACT_ATOMS: atom_id res chain seq x y z
N ASP A 1 14.61 24.32 -4.87
CA ASP A 1 13.88 24.52 -3.60
C ASP A 1 13.51 25.99 -3.32
N ALA A 2 14.41 26.99 -3.59
CA ALA A 2 14.09 28.40 -3.36
C ALA A 2 12.94 28.91 -4.23
N LEU A 3 12.91 28.54 -5.51
CA LEU A 3 11.82 28.88 -6.43
C LEU A 3 10.49 28.28 -6.01
N ASP A 4 10.50 27.05 -5.50
CA ASP A 4 9.27 26.42 -4.99
C ASP A 4 8.75 27.12 -3.74
N LEU A 5 9.63 27.55 -2.83
CA LEU A 5 9.25 28.33 -1.65
C LEU A 5 8.59 29.66 -2.03
N GLU A 6 9.16 30.40 -2.98
CA GLU A 6 8.57 31.66 -3.49
C GLU A 6 7.21 31.41 -4.17
N ARG A 7 7.08 30.31 -4.90
CA ARG A 7 5.81 29.92 -5.54
C ARG A 7 4.73 29.62 -4.49
N ILE A 8 5.08 28.85 -3.43
CA ILE A 8 4.18 28.57 -2.32
C ILE A 8 3.77 29.86 -1.62
N ASP A 9 4.72 30.75 -1.31
CA ASP A 9 4.48 32.01 -0.61
C ASP A 9 3.57 32.97 -1.42
N ARG A 10 3.67 32.95 -2.75
CA ARG A 10 2.78 33.72 -3.65
C ARG A 10 1.39 33.09 -3.71
N TRP A 11 1.31 31.78 -3.93
CA TRP A 11 0.06 31.03 -4.01
C TRP A 11 -0.73 31.09 -2.70
N ALA A 12 -0.07 31.00 -1.54
CA ALA A 12 -0.72 31.03 -0.24
C ALA A 12 -1.54 32.32 0.03
N ARG A 13 -1.26 33.40 -0.73
CA ARG A 13 -2.01 34.67 -0.64
C ARG A 13 -3.28 34.68 -1.50
N THR A 14 -3.43 33.75 -2.42
CA THR A 14 -4.50 33.75 -3.43
C THR A 14 -5.33 32.47 -3.41
N THR A 15 -4.86 31.42 -2.77
CA THR A 15 -5.62 30.16 -2.67
C THR A 15 -6.89 30.33 -1.86
N ALA A 16 -7.96 29.68 -2.30
CA ALA A 16 -9.22 29.60 -1.56
C ALA A 16 -9.29 28.38 -0.64
N THR A 17 -8.57 27.30 -0.98
CA THR A 17 -8.66 26.01 -0.28
C THR A 17 -7.43 25.68 0.55
N GLY A 18 -6.26 26.20 0.19
CA GLY A 18 -4.98 25.83 0.79
C GLY A 18 -4.47 24.45 0.35
N GLU A 19 -5.06 23.83 -0.65
CA GLU A 19 -4.70 22.49 -1.11
C GLU A 19 -3.48 22.49 -2.01
N ARG A 20 -2.47 21.69 -1.66
CA ARG A 20 -1.23 21.53 -2.44
C ARG A 20 -1.49 21.16 -3.92
N ALA A 21 -2.58 20.45 -4.18
CA ALA A 21 -2.94 20.01 -5.53
C ALA A 21 -3.22 21.17 -6.52
N GLU A 22 -3.53 22.37 -6.01
CA GLU A 22 -3.72 23.57 -6.85
C GLU A 22 -2.41 24.09 -7.44
N LEU A 23 -1.26 23.74 -6.86
CA LEU A 23 0.04 24.16 -7.36
C LEU A 23 0.42 23.40 -8.63
N THR A 24 0.33 24.07 -9.78
CA THR A 24 0.72 23.52 -11.09
C THR A 24 1.80 24.40 -11.73
N PRO A 25 2.97 23.86 -12.12
CA PRO A 25 3.45 22.50 -11.80
C PRO A 25 3.61 22.27 -10.31
N GLY A 26 3.63 20.99 -9.86
CA GLY A 26 3.78 20.64 -8.44
C GLY A 26 5.06 21.22 -7.81
N VAL A 27 5.14 21.19 -6.49
CA VAL A 27 6.31 21.63 -5.70
C VAL A 27 6.95 20.44 -5.01
N THR A 28 8.24 20.56 -4.68
CA THR A 28 8.98 19.53 -3.95
C THR A 28 8.42 19.32 -2.55
N ASP A 29 8.51 18.08 -2.04
CA ASP A 29 8.03 17.75 -0.68
C ASP A 29 8.75 18.59 0.39
N GLY A 30 10.06 18.80 0.25
CA GLY A 30 10.83 19.60 1.19
C GLY A 30 10.43 21.08 1.22
N ALA A 31 10.07 21.67 0.07
CA ALA A 31 9.55 23.04 0.03
C ALA A 31 8.16 23.12 0.66
N TRP A 32 7.29 22.13 0.40
CA TRP A 32 5.97 22.06 1.01
C TRP A 32 6.06 21.89 2.53
N GLU A 33 6.84 20.93 3.03
CA GLU A 33 7.07 20.71 4.46
C GLU A 33 7.60 21.94 5.19
N ALA A 34 8.42 22.77 4.51
CA ALA A 34 8.96 23.99 5.09
C ALA A 34 7.92 25.12 5.25
N ARG A 35 6.75 25.01 4.62
CA ARG A 35 5.68 26.03 4.63
C ARG A 35 4.36 25.50 5.20
N SER A 36 4.15 24.18 5.22
CA SER A 36 2.96 23.56 5.80
C SER A 36 3.11 23.38 7.31
N VAL A 37 1.97 23.33 7.99
CA VAL A 37 1.87 23.06 9.42
C VAL A 37 1.21 21.70 9.60
N THR A 38 1.83 20.84 10.41
CA THR A 38 1.21 19.59 10.82
C THR A 38 0.22 19.81 11.96
N GLY A 39 -0.71 18.86 12.17
CA GLY A 39 -1.64 18.93 13.30
C GLY A 39 -0.95 19.04 14.68
N ASP A 40 0.29 18.55 14.76
CA ASP A 40 1.12 18.62 15.96
C ASP A 40 1.80 19.98 16.18
N ASP A 41 2.04 20.73 15.11
CA ASP A 41 2.62 22.08 15.19
C ASP A 41 1.53 23.15 15.32
N CYS A 42 0.26 22.76 15.14
CA CYS A 42 -0.89 23.67 15.22
C CYS A 42 -1.16 24.09 16.67
N THR A 43 -1.20 25.40 16.92
CA THR A 43 -1.54 25.97 18.23
C THR A 43 -3.05 26.04 18.49
N ARG A 44 -3.86 25.50 17.58
CA ARG A 44 -5.33 25.39 17.69
C ARG A 44 -6.00 26.74 17.96
N ASP A 45 -6.86 26.81 19.00
CA ASP A 45 -7.64 28.00 19.33
C ASP A 45 -6.79 29.22 19.75
N GLY A 46 -5.54 28.99 20.19
CA GLY A 46 -4.54 30.03 20.43
C GLY A 46 -3.83 30.57 19.19
N CYS A 47 -4.17 30.10 18.00
CA CYS A 47 -3.52 30.56 16.77
C CYS A 47 -4.05 31.93 16.32
N PRO A 48 -3.19 32.95 16.15
CA PRO A 48 -3.62 34.27 15.66
C PRO A 48 -4.17 34.25 14.24
N LEU A 49 -3.88 33.19 13.47
CA LEU A 49 -4.37 32.99 12.11
C LEU A 49 -5.59 32.07 12.02
N ARG A 50 -6.23 31.75 13.14
CA ARG A 50 -7.38 30.84 13.21
C ARG A 50 -8.50 31.21 12.22
N SER A 51 -8.84 32.50 12.14
CA SER A 51 -9.90 33.00 11.27
C SER A 51 -9.61 32.95 9.78
N THR A 52 -8.35 32.83 9.39
CA THR A 52 -7.88 32.72 7.98
C THR A 52 -7.27 31.36 7.67
N CYS A 53 -7.38 30.40 8.59
CA CYS A 53 -6.77 29.09 8.44
C CYS A 53 -7.63 28.20 7.55
N HIS A 54 -7.10 27.77 6.40
CA HIS A 54 -7.80 26.89 5.46
C HIS A 54 -8.18 25.53 6.08
N ALA A 55 -7.33 24.96 6.96
CA ALA A 55 -7.65 23.71 7.65
C ALA A 55 -8.87 23.83 8.56
N TYR A 56 -8.98 24.93 9.29
CA TYR A 56 -10.16 25.21 10.13
C TYR A 56 -11.39 25.53 9.30
N ALA A 57 -11.24 26.31 8.22
CA ALA A 57 -12.35 26.60 7.31
C ALA A 57 -12.91 25.32 6.68
N ALA A 58 -12.04 24.38 6.30
CA ALA A 58 -12.46 23.07 5.79
C ALA A 58 -13.19 22.23 6.85
N HIS A 59 -12.70 22.24 8.09
CA HIS A 59 -13.35 21.54 9.21
C HIS A 59 -14.72 22.15 9.55
N ASP A 60 -14.82 23.49 9.59
CA ASP A 60 -16.08 24.19 9.86
C ASP A 60 -17.09 23.96 8.72
N ALA A 61 -16.63 23.96 7.46
CA ALA A 61 -17.46 23.62 6.31
C ALA A 61 -17.97 22.17 6.37
N ALA A 62 -17.10 21.22 6.75
CA ALA A 62 -17.50 19.84 6.94
C ALA A 62 -18.54 19.66 8.04
N ALA A 63 -18.45 20.44 9.14
CA ALA A 63 -19.42 20.39 10.24
C ALA A 63 -20.81 20.89 9.84
N MET A 64 -20.92 21.72 8.78
CA MET A 64 -22.17 22.26 8.27
C MET A 64 -22.71 21.49 7.04
N ALA A 65 -21.96 20.52 6.54
CA ALA A 65 -22.33 19.78 5.34
C ALA A 65 -23.26 18.60 5.66
N ASP A 66 -24.23 18.33 4.77
CA ASP A 66 -25.07 17.14 4.84
C ASP A 66 -24.32 15.86 4.44
N VAL A 67 -23.32 15.99 3.57
CA VAL A 67 -22.48 14.89 3.10
C VAL A 67 -21.01 15.30 3.15
N VAL A 68 -20.21 14.49 3.82
CA VAL A 68 -18.75 14.69 3.92
C VAL A 68 -18.05 13.54 3.21
N VAL A 69 -17.21 13.85 2.22
CA VAL A 69 -16.37 12.88 1.51
C VAL A 69 -14.94 12.99 2.04
N THR A 70 -14.39 11.86 2.47
CA THR A 70 -13.03 11.79 3.01
C THR A 70 -12.33 10.50 2.58
N ASN A 71 -11.02 10.41 2.85
CA ASN A 71 -10.29 9.17 2.60
C ASN A 71 -10.34 8.22 3.81
N ILE A 72 -10.08 6.94 3.55
CA ILE A 72 -10.06 5.88 4.58
C ILE A 72 -9.04 6.21 5.69
N ALA A 73 -7.90 6.83 5.36
CA ALA A 73 -6.87 7.14 6.35
C ALA A 73 -7.36 8.14 7.40
N LEU A 74 -8.11 9.17 7.00
CA LEU A 74 -8.67 10.15 7.94
C LEU A 74 -9.78 9.53 8.81
N LEU A 75 -10.61 8.65 8.24
CA LEU A 75 -11.58 7.87 9.01
C LEU A 75 -10.89 7.01 10.07
N LEU A 76 -9.85 6.27 9.70
CA LEU A 76 -9.11 5.41 10.64
C LEU A 76 -8.40 6.22 11.73
N MET A 77 -7.88 7.41 11.39
CA MET A 77 -7.31 8.32 12.39
C MET A 77 -8.38 8.83 13.37
N HIS A 78 -9.57 9.15 12.88
CA HIS A 78 -10.72 9.51 13.71
C HIS A 78 -11.07 8.38 14.70
N LEU A 79 -11.16 7.14 14.21
CA LEU A 79 -11.43 5.96 15.05
C LEU A 79 -10.33 5.71 16.08
N ARG A 80 -9.06 5.86 15.69
CA ARG A 80 -7.92 5.72 16.60
C ARG A 80 -7.95 6.74 17.72
N VAL A 81 -8.14 8.02 17.39
CA VAL A 81 -8.21 9.09 18.39
C VAL A 81 -9.42 8.90 19.30
N ALA A 82 -10.57 8.48 18.76
CA ALA A 82 -11.76 8.17 19.57
C ALA A 82 -11.48 7.04 20.56
N GLY A 83 -10.81 5.97 20.15
CA GLY A 83 -10.43 4.85 21.00
C GLY A 83 -9.41 5.24 22.10
N GLU A 84 -8.46 6.13 21.79
CA GLU A 84 -7.43 6.58 22.73
C GLU A 84 -7.94 7.62 23.75
N THR A 85 -8.86 8.47 23.36
CA THR A 85 -9.27 9.65 24.14
C THR A 85 -10.72 9.62 24.63
N GLY A 86 -11.51 8.66 24.15
CA GLY A 86 -12.97 8.63 24.38
C GLY A 86 -13.72 9.76 23.64
N ARG A 87 -13.05 10.55 22.80
CA ARG A 87 -13.64 11.67 22.05
C ARG A 87 -13.24 11.62 20.59
N ALA A 88 -14.21 11.49 19.71
CA ALA A 88 -14.04 11.59 18.27
C ALA A 88 -14.20 13.06 17.85
N ASN A 89 -13.14 13.71 17.39
CA ASN A 89 -13.14 15.14 17.05
C ASN A 89 -12.41 15.48 15.73
N ILE A 90 -12.02 14.49 14.94
CA ILE A 90 -11.38 14.71 13.63
C ILE A 90 -12.44 14.91 12.55
N LEU A 91 -13.46 14.07 12.52
CA LEU A 91 -14.62 14.22 11.64
C LEU A 91 -15.81 14.78 12.44
N PRO A 92 -16.72 15.54 11.82
CA PRO A 92 -17.98 15.91 12.43
C PRO A 92 -18.82 14.68 12.78
N ARG A 93 -19.87 14.85 13.55
CA ARG A 93 -20.84 13.76 13.82
C ARG A 93 -21.56 13.38 12.53
N PHE A 94 -21.76 12.08 12.33
CA PHE A 94 -22.45 11.52 11.18
C PHE A 94 -23.30 10.32 11.61
N ASP A 95 -24.44 10.13 10.94
CA ASP A 95 -25.40 9.06 11.24
C ASP A 95 -25.23 7.85 10.33
N VAL A 96 -24.70 8.07 9.12
CA VAL A 96 -24.51 7.03 8.10
C VAL A 96 -23.08 7.09 7.61
N LEU A 97 -22.44 5.94 7.52
CA LEU A 97 -21.11 5.77 6.96
C LEU A 97 -21.17 4.87 5.72
N VAL A 98 -20.67 5.38 4.59
CA VAL A 98 -20.48 4.60 3.37
C VAL A 98 -18.98 4.47 3.11
N ILE A 99 -18.50 3.23 3.00
CA ILE A 99 -17.09 2.92 2.74
C ILE A 99 -17.02 2.32 1.34
N ASP A 100 -16.48 3.10 0.41
CA ASP A 100 -16.16 2.63 -0.93
C ASP A 100 -14.79 1.93 -0.93
N GLU A 101 -14.59 1.00 -1.85
CA GLU A 101 -13.43 0.12 -1.94
C GLU A 101 -13.07 -0.52 -0.58
N ALA A 102 -14.11 -1.01 0.12
CA ALA A 102 -13.98 -1.54 1.48
C ALA A 102 -12.98 -2.70 1.61
N HIS A 103 -12.58 -3.33 0.50
CA HIS A 103 -11.54 -4.35 0.47
C HIS A 103 -10.15 -3.81 0.89
N GLU A 104 -9.90 -2.50 0.78
CA GLU A 104 -8.65 -1.87 1.22
C GLU A 104 -8.62 -1.58 2.73
N LEU A 105 -9.79 -1.54 3.35
CA LEU A 105 -9.91 -1.13 4.77
C LEU A 105 -9.07 -1.97 5.73
N PRO A 106 -8.98 -3.31 5.64
CA PRO A 106 -8.19 -4.11 6.58
C PRO A 106 -6.70 -3.76 6.58
N ASP A 107 -6.10 -3.58 5.40
CA ASP A 107 -4.66 -3.27 5.29
C ASP A 107 -4.39 -1.85 5.75
N LYS A 108 -5.23 -0.88 5.39
CA LYS A 108 -5.17 0.49 5.88
C LYS A 108 -5.37 0.58 7.39
N ALA A 109 -6.25 -0.25 7.94
CA ALA A 109 -6.47 -0.31 9.37
C ALA A 109 -5.25 -0.91 10.10
N ARG A 110 -4.62 -1.98 9.58
CA ARG A 110 -3.36 -2.50 10.14
C ARG A 110 -2.26 -1.44 10.16
N GLU A 111 -2.17 -0.62 9.12
CA GLU A 111 -1.24 0.51 9.07
C GLU A 111 -1.59 1.59 10.11
N ALA A 112 -2.85 1.99 10.20
CA ALA A 112 -3.31 3.05 11.10
C ALA A 112 -3.25 2.68 12.59
N PHE A 113 -3.58 1.42 12.93
CA PHE A 113 -3.52 0.90 14.30
C PHE A 113 -2.20 0.18 14.61
N GLY A 114 -1.29 0.14 13.64
CA GLY A 114 0.05 -0.39 13.78
C GLY A 114 1.01 0.59 14.45
N LEU A 115 2.22 0.08 14.70
CA LEU A 115 3.34 0.88 15.15
C LEU A 115 4.23 1.24 13.97
N THR A 116 4.64 2.51 13.92
CA THR A 116 5.68 2.96 12.98
C THR A 116 6.58 3.95 13.70
N MET A 117 7.86 3.62 13.86
CA MET A 117 8.83 4.49 14.51
C MET A 117 10.14 4.51 13.73
N GLY A 118 10.46 5.67 13.17
CA GLY A 118 11.76 5.95 12.57
C GLY A 118 12.56 6.93 13.42
N ARG A 119 13.85 7.11 13.10
CA ARG A 119 14.72 8.10 13.78
C ARG A 119 14.12 9.52 13.74
N GLY A 120 13.33 9.83 12.70
CA GLY A 120 12.62 11.10 12.57
C GLY A 120 11.60 11.38 13.68
N ALA A 121 11.07 10.36 14.37
CA ALA A 121 10.16 10.56 15.49
C ALA A 121 10.81 11.37 16.63
N PHE A 122 12.10 11.16 16.86
CA PHE A 122 12.87 11.88 17.87
C PHE A 122 13.19 13.32 17.45
N PHE A 123 13.26 13.59 16.15
CA PHE A 123 13.70 14.90 15.63
C PHE A 123 12.88 16.09 16.17
N MET A 124 11.57 15.94 16.27
CA MET A 124 10.71 17.04 16.76
C MET A 124 10.89 17.28 18.26
N VAL A 125 11.13 16.21 19.04
CA VAL A 125 11.47 16.32 20.46
C VAL A 125 12.83 17.01 20.62
N GLU A 126 13.83 16.58 19.86
CA GLU A 126 15.17 17.17 19.84
C GLU A 126 15.15 18.64 19.37
N LYS A 127 14.32 18.96 18.38
CA LYS A 127 14.12 20.35 17.91
C LYS A 127 13.57 21.24 19.03
N TRP A 128 12.61 20.76 19.80
CA TRP A 128 12.08 21.50 20.95
C TRP A 128 13.15 21.69 22.03
N LEU A 129 13.92 20.63 22.37
CA LEU A 129 15.03 20.69 23.35
C LEU A 129 16.11 21.69 22.95
N ARG A 130 16.42 21.81 21.65
CA ARG A 130 17.37 22.84 21.13
C ARG A 130 16.85 24.25 21.31
N GLY A 131 15.53 24.43 21.41
CA GLY A 131 14.89 25.71 21.54
C GLY A 131 14.82 26.52 20.24
N GLY A 132 14.29 27.73 20.39
CA GLY A 132 14.01 28.66 19.30
C GLY A 132 14.93 29.89 19.30
N LYS A 133 14.51 30.93 18.57
CA LYS A 133 15.15 32.26 18.59
C LYS A 133 14.64 33.06 19.80
N LYS A 134 15.54 33.59 20.62
CA LYS A 134 15.21 34.46 21.74
C LYS A 134 16.21 35.62 21.80
N GLY A 135 15.73 36.87 21.77
CA GLY A 135 16.59 38.05 21.84
C GLY A 135 17.70 38.11 20.78
N GLY A 136 17.43 37.66 19.54
CA GLY A 136 18.40 37.62 18.44
C GLY A 136 19.34 36.40 18.46
N LYS A 137 19.40 35.63 19.54
CA LYS A 137 20.16 34.37 19.63
C LYS A 137 19.36 33.21 19.05
N LYS A 138 20.01 32.33 18.29
CA LYS A 138 19.43 31.06 17.78
C LYS A 138 19.69 29.93 18.79
N ASN A 139 18.80 28.94 18.82
CA ASN A 139 18.93 27.72 19.63
C ASN A 139 19.06 28.01 21.14
N VAL A 140 18.12 28.78 21.67
CA VAL A 140 18.01 28.99 23.11
C VAL A 140 17.07 27.92 23.69
N PRO A 141 17.58 26.94 24.47
CA PRO A 141 16.75 25.91 25.07
C PRO A 141 15.66 26.47 25.98
N PRO A 142 14.51 25.80 26.12
CA PRO A 142 13.43 26.22 27.00
C PRO A 142 13.83 26.28 28.49
N THR A 143 14.68 25.33 28.92
CA THR A 143 15.26 25.26 30.28
C THR A 143 16.74 24.88 30.17
N ASP A 144 17.52 25.11 31.24
CA ASP A 144 18.94 24.77 31.26
C ASP A 144 19.21 23.26 31.14
N GLU A 145 18.30 22.42 31.64
CA GLU A 145 18.40 20.97 31.57
C GLU A 145 18.19 20.42 30.16
N CYS A 146 17.50 21.15 29.29
CA CYS A 146 17.20 20.70 27.92
C CYS A 146 18.44 20.37 27.09
N ALA A 147 19.55 21.07 27.32
CA ALA A 147 20.81 20.82 26.58
C ALA A 147 21.44 19.46 26.96
N GLU A 148 21.38 19.10 28.24
CA GLU A 148 21.84 17.80 28.72
C GLU A 148 20.95 16.68 28.21
N ILE A 149 19.64 16.81 28.35
CA ILE A 149 18.66 15.83 27.88
C ILE A 149 18.83 15.61 26.37
N LEU A 150 18.99 16.66 25.59
CA LEU A 150 19.19 16.58 24.13
C LEU A 150 20.41 15.72 23.79
N ARG A 151 21.55 15.96 24.46
CA ARG A 151 22.80 15.24 24.18
C ARG A 151 22.66 13.75 24.42
N TRP A 152 22.09 13.36 25.55
CA TRP A 152 21.97 11.97 25.96
C TRP A 152 20.85 11.25 25.20
N LEU A 153 19.70 11.87 25.03
CA LEU A 153 18.60 11.31 24.25
C LEU A 153 19.01 11.04 22.80
N SER A 154 19.72 12.00 22.17
CA SER A 154 20.21 11.81 20.80
C SER A 154 21.18 10.64 20.69
N ARG A 155 22.12 10.50 21.65
CA ARG A 155 23.07 9.38 21.69
C ARG A 155 22.35 8.04 21.84
N ASP A 156 21.42 7.95 22.78
CA ASP A 156 20.78 6.67 23.10
C ASP A 156 19.73 6.30 22.04
N ALA A 157 19.07 7.29 21.42
CA ALA A 157 18.29 7.06 20.23
C ALA A 157 19.14 6.54 19.05
N ASP A 158 20.31 7.14 18.79
CA ASP A 158 21.22 6.65 17.75
C ASP A 158 21.72 5.23 18.05
N ALA A 159 21.96 4.89 19.30
CA ALA A 159 22.33 3.53 19.72
C ALA A 159 21.23 2.51 19.46
N LEU A 160 19.95 2.86 19.72
CA LEU A 160 18.79 2.02 19.39
C LEU A 160 18.73 1.71 17.89
N PHE A 161 18.88 2.72 17.04
CA PHE A 161 18.84 2.54 15.57
C PHE A 161 20.08 1.83 15.04
N ALA A 162 21.25 2.01 15.68
CA ALA A 162 22.47 1.25 15.38
C ALA A 162 22.32 -0.24 15.73
N ALA A 163 21.72 -0.56 16.89
CA ALA A 163 21.41 -1.93 17.27
C ALA A 163 20.43 -2.61 16.30
N ALA A 164 19.40 -1.88 15.85
CA ALA A 164 18.49 -2.34 14.81
C ALA A 164 19.21 -2.62 13.48
N MET A 165 20.08 -1.71 13.06
CA MET A 165 20.91 -1.91 11.85
C MET A 165 21.84 -3.12 11.99
N ALA A 166 22.38 -3.39 13.18
CA ALA A 166 23.24 -4.54 13.41
C ALA A 166 22.52 -5.89 13.24
N ARG A 167 21.19 -5.93 13.42
CA ARG A 167 20.36 -7.11 13.19
C ARG A 167 20.05 -7.35 11.72
N MET A 168 20.12 -6.31 10.88
CA MET A 168 19.90 -6.46 9.45
C MET A 168 20.98 -7.33 8.82
N PRO A 169 20.64 -8.17 7.81
CA PRO A 169 21.62 -8.94 7.05
C PRO A 169 22.77 -8.07 6.55
N SER A 170 23.98 -8.63 6.44
CA SER A 170 25.18 -7.86 6.03
C SER A 170 25.03 -7.21 4.66
N ARG A 171 24.26 -7.83 3.73
CA ARG A 171 23.90 -7.25 2.43
C ARG A 171 23.09 -5.95 2.55
N CYS A 172 22.37 -5.74 3.67
CA CYS A 172 21.57 -4.54 3.91
C CYS A 172 22.37 -3.41 4.55
N ARG A 173 23.61 -3.69 5.00
CA ARG A 173 24.48 -2.70 5.65
C ARG A 173 25.32 -1.91 4.65
N GLY A 174 25.41 -2.37 3.40
CA GLY A 174 26.11 -1.70 2.31
C GLY A 174 25.19 -0.79 1.50
N VAL A 175 25.80 0.12 0.72
CA VAL A 175 25.09 0.95 -0.26
C VAL A 175 24.78 0.08 -1.47
N ASP A 176 23.83 -0.84 -1.35
CA ASP A 176 23.31 -1.53 -2.53
C ASP A 176 22.22 -0.65 -3.16
N ALA A 177 22.60 0.01 -4.24
CA ALA A 177 21.87 1.10 -4.90
C ALA A 177 20.58 0.69 -5.60
N GLN A 178 19.99 -0.47 -5.28
CA GLN A 178 18.84 -1.01 -6.03
C GLN A 178 17.46 -0.67 -5.42
N GLY A 179 17.39 0.21 -4.43
CA GLY A 179 16.09 0.65 -3.87
C GLY A 179 15.26 -0.47 -3.27
N ARG A 180 15.91 -1.47 -2.67
CA ARG A 180 15.24 -2.59 -2.01
C ARG A 180 14.89 -2.23 -0.58
N THR A 181 13.72 -2.66 -0.16
CA THR A 181 13.33 -2.70 1.25
C THR A 181 13.59 -4.10 1.77
N GLU A 182 14.34 -4.20 2.86
CA GLU A 182 14.64 -5.46 3.54
C GLU A 182 14.00 -5.46 4.92
N HIS A 183 13.62 -6.64 5.42
CA HIS A 183 12.94 -6.80 6.69
C HIS A 183 13.64 -7.83 7.58
N VAL A 184 13.56 -7.61 8.89
CA VAL A 184 13.93 -8.61 9.92
C VAL A 184 12.84 -8.62 10.97
N THR A 185 12.17 -9.76 11.14
CA THR A 185 11.15 -9.94 12.18
C THR A 185 11.80 -9.94 13.56
N LEU A 186 11.19 -9.26 14.52
CA LEU A 186 11.61 -9.22 15.91
C LEU A 186 10.79 -10.28 16.67
N CYS A 187 11.46 -11.34 17.14
CA CYS A 187 10.81 -12.46 17.82
C CYS A 187 11.24 -12.60 19.28
N GLU A 188 12.29 -11.88 19.71
CA GLU A 188 12.90 -12.05 21.02
C GLU A 188 12.69 -10.81 21.89
N PRO A 189 11.97 -10.92 23.03
CA PRO A 189 11.93 -9.85 24.03
C PRO A 189 13.35 -9.49 24.52
N GLY A 190 13.55 -8.23 24.88
CA GLY A 190 14.85 -7.78 25.40
C GLY A 190 15.98 -7.74 24.36
N TRP A 191 15.66 -7.73 23.06
CA TRP A 191 16.66 -7.60 21.99
C TRP A 191 17.47 -6.29 22.08
N TYR A 192 16.94 -5.30 22.77
CA TYR A 192 17.57 -4.03 23.09
C TYR A 192 17.10 -3.58 24.48
N ASP A 193 18.01 -3.05 25.28
CA ASP A 193 17.69 -2.39 26.54
C ASP A 193 17.23 -0.96 26.28
N GLY A 194 15.93 -0.72 26.36
CA GLY A 194 15.31 0.57 26.12
C GLY A 194 15.36 1.56 27.30
N ASP A 195 15.85 1.16 28.47
CA ASP A 195 15.72 1.93 29.72
C ASP A 195 16.37 3.31 29.65
N ALA A 196 17.53 3.42 29.00
CA ALA A 196 18.22 4.69 28.82
C ALA A 196 17.38 5.68 27.98
N VAL A 197 16.83 5.22 26.84
CA VAL A 197 15.94 6.04 25.99
C VAL A 197 14.69 6.45 26.76
N MET A 198 14.09 5.49 27.48
CA MET A 198 12.90 5.72 28.30
C MET A 198 13.15 6.73 29.42
N HIS A 199 14.32 6.67 30.06
CA HIS A 199 14.73 7.63 31.09
C HIS A 199 14.74 9.06 30.54
N TRP A 200 15.40 9.30 29.42
CA TRP A 200 15.50 10.63 28.84
C TRP A 200 14.16 11.15 28.29
N LEU A 201 13.32 10.29 27.77
CA LEU A 201 11.96 10.69 27.35
C LEU A 201 11.06 11.07 28.53
N ARG A 202 11.20 10.41 29.70
CA ARG A 202 10.53 10.86 30.93
C ARG A 202 11.01 12.26 31.34
N ARG A 203 12.33 12.52 31.31
CA ARG A 203 12.90 13.84 31.59
C ARG A 203 12.40 14.91 30.60
N VAL A 204 12.27 14.57 29.32
CA VAL A 204 11.62 15.48 28.33
C VAL A 204 10.21 15.87 28.78
N ARG A 205 9.43 14.89 29.25
CA ARG A 205 8.05 15.16 29.68
C ARG A 205 8.00 16.02 30.94
N GLU A 206 8.91 15.81 31.89
CA GLU A 206 9.03 16.64 33.08
C GLU A 206 9.36 18.08 32.72
N GLU A 207 10.35 18.31 31.85
CA GLU A 207 10.71 19.65 31.40
C GLU A 207 9.60 20.31 30.60
N ALA A 208 8.93 19.57 29.73
CA ALA A 208 7.78 20.06 28.98
C ALA A 208 6.61 20.46 29.93
N ALA A 209 6.39 19.70 31.01
CA ALA A 209 5.38 20.04 32.01
C ALA A 209 5.72 21.33 32.79
N LYS A 210 7.02 21.51 33.13
CA LYS A 210 7.48 22.78 33.78
C LYS A 210 7.25 23.99 32.87
N VAL A 211 7.61 23.88 31.59
CA VAL A 211 7.41 24.95 30.60
C VAL A 211 5.91 25.23 30.40
N ALA A 212 5.08 24.21 30.25
CA ALA A 212 3.63 24.39 30.10
C ALA A 212 2.99 25.02 31.35
N GLY A 213 3.37 24.57 32.55
CA GLY A 213 2.83 25.09 33.79
C GLY A 213 3.30 26.52 34.14
N SER A 214 4.36 27.03 33.49
CA SER A 214 4.85 28.41 33.67
C SER A 214 4.24 29.42 32.70
N ARG A 215 3.29 29.02 31.87
CA ARG A 215 2.68 29.81 30.78
C ARG A 215 1.17 29.78 30.86
N GLU A 216 0.54 30.77 30.26
CA GLU A 216 -0.91 30.80 30.10
C GLU A 216 -1.36 29.78 29.06
N ASP A 217 -2.59 29.25 29.24
CA ASP A 217 -3.21 28.38 28.26
C ASP A 217 -3.35 29.12 26.92
N GLY A 218 -2.89 28.44 25.80
CA GLY A 218 -2.89 29.04 24.48
C GLY A 218 -1.58 29.75 24.11
N ASP A 219 -0.65 29.99 25.05
CA ASP A 219 0.70 30.47 24.71
C ASP A 219 1.36 29.47 23.73
N PRO A 220 1.96 29.94 22.62
CA PRO A 220 2.59 29.04 21.63
C PRO A 220 3.69 28.14 22.21
N GLU A 221 4.41 28.57 23.25
CA GLU A 221 5.40 27.72 23.92
C GLU A 221 4.74 26.68 24.82
N CYS A 222 3.64 27.02 25.49
CA CYS A 222 2.83 26.07 26.26
C CYS A 222 2.33 24.93 25.34
N VAL A 223 1.72 25.29 24.22
CA VAL A 223 1.22 24.30 23.24
C VAL A 223 2.34 23.43 22.68
N ARG A 224 3.52 24.01 22.35
CA ARG A 224 4.68 23.25 21.88
C ARG A 224 5.18 22.28 22.96
N ALA A 225 5.26 22.70 24.21
CA ALA A 225 5.65 21.85 25.32
C ALA A 225 4.67 20.68 25.52
N GLN A 226 3.37 20.96 25.51
CA GLN A 226 2.32 19.92 25.61
C GLN A 226 2.41 18.91 24.45
N ASN A 227 2.60 19.38 23.21
CA ASN A 227 2.78 18.53 22.05
C ASN A 227 4.06 17.69 22.14
N THR A 228 5.16 18.27 22.64
CA THR A 228 6.42 17.55 22.87
C THR A 228 6.26 16.48 23.93
N SER A 229 5.58 16.75 25.02
CA SER A 229 5.26 15.75 26.06
C SER A 229 4.44 14.59 25.50
N ARG A 230 3.45 14.88 24.65
CA ARG A 230 2.63 13.87 23.99
C ARG A 230 3.46 12.99 23.03
N ARG A 231 4.33 13.61 22.21
CA ARG A 231 5.26 12.89 21.32
C ARG A 231 6.23 12.02 22.10
N ALA A 232 6.81 12.52 23.17
CA ALA A 232 7.69 11.75 24.03
C ALA A 232 6.96 10.50 24.59
N LEU A 233 5.71 10.66 25.03
CA LEU A 233 4.89 9.52 25.48
C LEU A 233 4.63 8.49 24.37
N GLN A 234 4.35 8.95 23.14
CA GLN A 234 4.16 8.05 21.99
C GLN A 234 5.44 7.27 21.67
N ILE A 235 6.60 7.93 21.69
CA ILE A 235 7.90 7.27 21.49
C ILE A 235 8.18 6.29 22.63
N MET A 236 7.91 6.66 23.89
CA MET A 236 8.07 5.76 25.04
C MET A 236 7.26 4.48 24.86
N ARG A 237 5.97 4.58 24.52
CA ARG A 237 5.10 3.42 24.26
C ARG A 237 5.64 2.56 23.11
N ALA A 238 6.14 3.19 22.04
CA ALA A 238 6.72 2.47 20.92
C ALA A 238 8.02 1.74 21.30
N VAL A 239 8.89 2.36 22.08
CA VAL A 239 10.14 1.74 22.58
C VAL A 239 9.81 0.59 23.52
N GLU A 240 8.90 0.79 24.46
CA GLU A 240 8.45 -0.25 25.38
C GLU A 240 7.86 -1.45 24.63
N GLU A 241 6.92 -1.21 23.70
CA GLU A 241 6.31 -2.24 22.88
C GLU A 241 7.33 -3.01 22.04
N LEU A 242 8.33 -2.32 21.46
CA LEU A 242 9.38 -2.94 20.65
C LEU A 242 10.42 -3.71 21.46
N THR A 243 10.74 -3.29 22.69
CA THR A 243 11.78 -3.94 23.51
C THR A 243 11.21 -5.05 24.37
N GLN A 244 10.00 -4.91 24.86
CA GLN A 244 9.33 -5.94 25.68
C GLN A 244 8.64 -6.99 24.82
N LEU A 245 8.29 -6.65 23.54
CA LEU A 245 7.53 -7.53 22.65
C LEU A 245 6.44 -8.24 23.46
N PRO A 246 5.45 -7.50 24.01
CA PRO A 246 4.43 -8.12 24.84
C PRO A 246 3.86 -9.31 24.09
N ASP A 247 3.72 -10.45 24.71
CA ASP A 247 3.49 -11.83 24.22
C ASP A 247 2.63 -11.98 22.95
N GLY A 248 2.97 -11.23 21.91
CA GLY A 248 2.21 -11.08 20.69
C GLY A 248 2.13 -12.34 19.84
N LEU A 249 3.11 -13.23 19.95
CA LEU A 249 3.08 -14.53 19.27
C LEU A 249 2.48 -15.64 20.14
N VAL A 250 2.35 -15.43 21.45
CA VAL A 250 1.96 -16.48 22.41
C VAL A 250 0.70 -16.12 23.22
N SER A 251 0.18 -14.89 23.11
CA SER A 251 -1.06 -14.50 23.82
C SER A 251 -2.20 -15.45 23.48
N ALA A 252 -2.87 -15.95 24.51
CA ALA A 252 -4.07 -16.79 24.37
C ALA A 252 -5.25 -16.07 23.67
N GLU A 253 -5.22 -14.73 23.64
CA GLU A 253 -6.24 -13.91 22.97
C GLU A 253 -5.78 -13.53 21.55
N PRO A 254 -6.39 -14.10 20.49
CA PRO A 254 -6.04 -13.84 19.10
C PRO A 254 -6.10 -12.34 18.72
N ASP A 255 -6.97 -11.59 19.41
CA ASP A 255 -7.26 -10.19 19.13
C ASP A 255 -6.12 -9.22 19.49
N VAL A 256 -5.15 -9.68 20.30
CA VAL A 256 -4.04 -8.85 20.79
C VAL A 256 -2.73 -9.19 20.07
N ARG A 257 -2.69 -10.27 19.30
CA ARG A 257 -1.45 -10.70 18.63
C ARG A 257 -0.98 -9.67 17.61
N ARG A 258 0.31 -9.32 17.71
CA ARG A 258 1.01 -8.41 16.79
C ARG A 258 2.28 -9.06 16.26
N VAL A 259 2.72 -8.61 15.10
CA VAL A 259 4.04 -8.91 14.57
C VAL A 259 4.85 -7.62 14.54
N TYR A 260 6.14 -7.71 14.88
CA TYR A 260 7.06 -6.58 14.88
C TYR A 260 8.25 -6.88 13.97
N TRP A 261 8.72 -5.85 13.25
CA TRP A 261 9.88 -6.00 12.38
C TRP A 261 10.67 -4.69 12.24
N ILE A 262 11.92 -4.85 11.81
CA ILE A 262 12.78 -3.76 11.38
C ILE A 262 12.76 -3.72 9.86
N GLU A 263 12.55 -2.55 9.31
CA GLU A 263 12.55 -2.27 7.87
C GLU A 263 13.75 -1.38 7.53
N ALA A 264 14.55 -1.78 6.55
CA ALA A 264 15.63 -0.97 6.00
C ALA A 264 15.28 -0.57 4.57
N ASP A 265 15.09 0.73 4.35
CA ASP A 265 14.79 1.31 3.05
C ASP A 265 16.06 1.95 2.44
N HIS A 266 16.48 1.43 1.30
CA HIS A 266 17.67 1.85 0.55
C HIS A 266 17.39 2.88 -0.54
N ALA A 267 16.21 3.52 -0.56
CA ALA A 267 15.88 4.53 -1.56
C ALA A 267 16.93 5.66 -1.60
N PRO A 268 17.47 6.01 -2.78
CA PRO A 268 18.48 7.05 -2.91
C PRO A 268 17.93 8.41 -2.46
N ARG A 269 18.63 9.09 -1.57
CA ARG A 269 18.28 10.43 -1.07
C ARG A 269 19.45 11.38 -1.22
N ARG A 270 19.15 12.65 -1.58
CA ARG A 270 20.12 13.68 -1.97
C ARG A 270 21.22 14.00 -0.92
N HIS A 271 21.09 13.60 0.35
CA HIS A 271 22.03 14.03 1.41
C HIS A 271 22.29 13.01 2.52
N ARG A 272 22.01 11.70 2.34
CA ARG A 272 22.30 10.68 3.35
C ARG A 272 22.90 9.42 2.74
N THR A 273 24.03 8.99 3.33
CA THR A 273 24.64 7.68 3.09
C THR A 273 24.04 6.66 4.06
N GLY A 274 23.49 5.58 3.54
CA GLY A 274 22.97 4.46 4.31
C GLY A 274 21.43 4.31 4.31
N PRO A 275 20.93 3.11 4.66
CA PRO A 275 19.51 2.82 4.66
C PRO A 275 18.77 3.55 5.79
N ARG A 276 17.49 3.81 5.56
CA ARG A 276 16.60 4.30 6.60
C ARG A 276 16.02 3.13 7.37
N ILE A 277 16.31 3.08 8.66
CA ILE A 277 15.70 2.13 9.57
C ILE A 277 14.35 2.65 10.06
N THR A 278 13.35 1.79 9.99
CA THR A 278 12.02 2.03 10.53
C THR A 278 11.58 0.77 11.29
N PHE A 279 11.14 0.93 12.51
CA PHE A 279 10.45 -0.10 13.26
C PHE A 279 8.99 -0.12 12.86
N ARG A 280 8.46 -1.31 12.68
CA ARG A 280 7.06 -1.57 12.34
C ARG A 280 6.45 -2.55 13.32
N GLY A 281 5.16 -2.41 13.55
CA GLY A 281 4.35 -3.39 14.25
C GLY A 281 2.94 -3.39 13.69
N ALA A 282 2.35 -4.55 13.48
CA ALA A 282 1.00 -4.66 12.94
C ALA A 282 0.15 -5.68 13.71
N PRO A 283 -1.13 -5.38 13.97
CA PRO A 283 -2.05 -6.36 14.53
C PRO A 283 -2.32 -7.47 13.51
N LEU A 284 -2.27 -8.73 13.93
CA LEU A 284 -2.60 -9.86 13.06
C LEU A 284 -4.12 -9.93 12.83
N ALA A 285 -4.93 -9.81 13.87
CA ALA A 285 -6.39 -9.77 13.79
C ALA A 285 -6.89 -8.32 13.84
N ILE A 286 -7.23 -7.74 12.70
CA ILE A 286 -7.76 -6.36 12.63
C ILE A 286 -9.29 -6.30 12.74
N GLY A 287 -9.97 -7.39 12.38
CA GLY A 287 -11.44 -7.47 12.40
C GLY A 287 -12.07 -7.10 13.74
N PRO A 288 -11.61 -7.62 14.88
CA PRO A 288 -12.13 -7.25 16.20
C PRO A 288 -12.01 -5.77 16.51
N THR A 289 -10.90 -5.13 16.11
CA THR A 289 -10.72 -3.68 16.27
C THR A 289 -11.72 -2.89 15.42
N LEU A 290 -11.92 -3.30 14.17
CA LEU A 290 -12.93 -2.68 13.29
C LEU A 290 -14.35 -2.95 13.79
N ARG A 291 -14.64 -4.16 14.32
CA ARG A 291 -15.95 -4.50 14.89
C ARG A 291 -16.30 -3.54 16.03
N ARG A 292 -15.39 -3.31 16.95
CA ARG A 292 -15.62 -2.39 18.09
C ARG A 292 -15.68 -0.93 17.67
N GLY A 293 -14.69 -0.47 16.91
CA GLY A 293 -14.50 0.95 16.60
C GLY A 293 -15.37 1.45 15.46
N LEU A 294 -15.59 0.64 14.43
CA LEU A 294 -16.32 1.03 13.23
C LEU A 294 -17.78 0.59 13.28
N TRP A 295 -18.03 -0.74 13.39
CA TRP A 295 -19.36 -1.28 13.36
C TRP A 295 -20.14 -1.03 14.66
N GLY A 296 -19.43 -0.92 15.79
CA GLY A 296 -19.98 -0.62 17.12
C GLY A 296 -19.93 0.86 17.50
N MET A 297 -19.68 1.77 16.55
CA MET A 297 -19.62 3.20 16.85
C MET A 297 -20.99 3.73 17.31
N GLU A 298 -21.03 4.33 18.49
CA GLU A 298 -22.26 4.95 19.03
C GLU A 298 -22.76 6.09 18.14
N GLY A 299 -24.08 6.12 17.92
CA GLY A 299 -24.75 7.16 17.13
C GLY A 299 -24.84 6.86 15.65
N LEU A 300 -24.19 5.81 15.12
CA LEU A 300 -24.39 5.38 13.74
C LEU A 300 -25.71 4.64 13.56
N ARG A 301 -26.48 5.07 12.57
CA ARG A 301 -27.74 4.40 12.15
C ARG A 301 -27.48 3.32 11.13
N ALA A 302 -26.45 3.50 10.29
CA ALA A 302 -26.08 2.51 9.28
C ALA A 302 -24.60 2.62 8.88
N VAL A 303 -24.00 1.47 8.58
CA VAL A 303 -22.69 1.35 7.93
C VAL A 303 -22.86 0.52 6.68
N VAL A 304 -22.42 1.05 5.53
CA VAL A 304 -22.49 0.40 4.24
C VAL A 304 -21.08 0.26 3.69
N ALA A 305 -20.63 -0.97 3.49
CA ALA A 305 -19.32 -1.27 2.91
C ALA A 305 -19.51 -1.84 1.49
N VAL A 306 -18.96 -1.17 0.49
CA VAL A 306 -19.09 -1.55 -0.92
C VAL A 306 -17.73 -1.75 -1.56
N SER A 307 -17.65 -2.68 -2.49
CA SER A 307 -16.50 -2.88 -3.36
C SER A 307 -16.87 -3.82 -4.51
N ALA A 308 -16.26 -3.63 -5.65
CA ALA A 308 -16.37 -4.54 -6.79
C ALA A 308 -15.72 -5.92 -6.51
N THR A 309 -14.77 -5.98 -5.58
CA THR A 309 -13.93 -7.16 -5.30
C THR A 309 -13.94 -7.53 -3.81
N LEU A 310 -15.09 -7.46 -3.14
CA LEU A 310 -15.17 -7.71 -1.70
C LEU A 310 -15.15 -9.20 -1.37
N THR A 311 -15.78 -10.05 -2.19
CA THR A 311 -15.85 -11.50 -1.95
C THR A 311 -14.70 -12.24 -2.63
N THR A 312 -14.27 -13.37 -2.07
CA THR A 312 -13.22 -14.23 -2.64
C THR A 312 -13.73 -15.21 -3.69
N GLY A 313 -15.05 -15.33 -3.84
CA GLY A 313 -15.69 -16.21 -4.80
C GLY A 313 -17.22 -16.18 -4.70
N PRO A 314 -17.92 -16.97 -5.51
CA PRO A 314 -19.37 -17.02 -5.50
C PRO A 314 -19.90 -17.74 -4.25
N GLY A 315 -21.11 -17.39 -3.82
CA GLY A 315 -21.83 -18.03 -2.73
C GLY A 315 -21.37 -17.63 -1.31
N PRO A 316 -21.95 -18.25 -0.28
CA PRO A 316 -21.72 -17.88 1.11
C PRO A 316 -20.26 -18.00 1.57
N GLY A 317 -19.53 -19.00 1.07
CA GLY A 317 -18.10 -19.20 1.39
C GLY A 317 -17.21 -18.05 0.98
N GLY A 318 -17.58 -17.30 -0.07
CA GLY A 318 -16.85 -16.12 -0.53
C GLY A 318 -16.84 -14.96 0.47
N TRP A 319 -17.75 -14.96 1.45
CA TRP A 319 -17.86 -13.95 2.50
C TRP A 319 -17.04 -14.25 3.76
N THR A 320 -16.53 -15.46 3.93
CA THR A 320 -15.82 -15.87 5.16
C THR A 320 -14.59 -14.99 5.43
N HIS A 321 -13.74 -14.78 4.43
CA HIS A 321 -12.54 -13.95 4.56
C HIS A 321 -12.89 -12.47 4.80
N PRO A 322 -13.72 -11.80 3.97
CA PRO A 322 -14.06 -10.40 4.21
C PRO A 322 -14.81 -10.17 5.52
N ARG A 323 -15.69 -11.06 5.96
CA ARG A 323 -16.34 -10.93 7.28
C ARG A 323 -15.32 -10.90 8.41
N ARG A 324 -14.34 -11.79 8.37
CA ARG A 324 -13.27 -11.83 9.37
C ARG A 324 -12.39 -10.59 9.33
N GLU A 325 -11.89 -10.22 8.15
CA GLU A 325 -10.94 -9.12 8.00
C GLU A 325 -11.56 -7.75 8.29
N LEU A 326 -12.80 -7.53 7.88
CA LEU A 326 -13.53 -6.29 8.11
C LEU A 326 -14.26 -6.26 9.48
N GLY A 327 -14.27 -7.37 10.20
CA GLY A 327 -15.02 -7.47 11.46
C GLY A 327 -16.53 -7.32 11.30
N ILE A 328 -17.08 -7.68 10.14
CA ILE A 328 -18.50 -7.51 9.81
C ILE A 328 -19.37 -8.28 10.85
N PRO A 329 -20.37 -7.65 11.47
CA PRO A 329 -21.31 -8.31 12.37
C PRO A 329 -22.01 -9.51 11.73
N ASP A 330 -22.37 -10.51 12.54
CA ASP A 330 -22.94 -11.75 12.02
C ASP A 330 -24.35 -11.55 11.45
N ASP A 331 -25.09 -10.59 11.98
CA ASP A 331 -26.42 -10.14 11.56
C ASP A 331 -26.40 -9.15 10.37
N ALA A 332 -25.23 -8.73 9.92
CA ALA A 332 -25.11 -7.82 8.79
C ALA A 332 -25.60 -8.44 7.48
N VAL A 333 -26.42 -7.71 6.76
CA VAL A 333 -26.90 -8.09 5.44
C VAL A 333 -25.76 -8.06 4.43
N THR A 334 -25.59 -9.14 3.67
CA THR A 334 -24.60 -9.22 2.60
C THR A 334 -25.29 -9.37 1.26
N LEU A 335 -24.89 -8.58 0.27
CA LEU A 335 -25.44 -8.60 -1.07
C LEU A 335 -24.31 -8.68 -2.11
N ALA A 336 -24.37 -9.66 -2.99
CA ALA A 336 -23.54 -9.75 -4.18
C ALA A 336 -24.41 -9.54 -5.42
N VAL A 337 -24.17 -8.44 -6.13
CA VAL A 337 -24.88 -8.12 -7.35
C VAL A 337 -24.12 -8.72 -8.54
N PRO A 338 -24.78 -9.45 -9.46
CA PRO A 338 -24.12 -9.97 -10.64
C PRO A 338 -23.61 -8.82 -11.53
N SER A 339 -22.54 -9.07 -12.24
CA SER A 339 -21.99 -8.10 -13.21
C SER A 339 -23.02 -7.81 -14.32
N PRO A 340 -23.14 -6.54 -14.76
CA PRO A 340 -23.99 -6.17 -15.90
C PRO A 340 -23.37 -6.51 -17.26
N PHE A 341 -22.16 -7.06 -17.29
CA PHE A 341 -21.41 -7.35 -18.51
C PHE A 341 -21.66 -8.77 -19.02
N ASP A 342 -21.71 -8.95 -20.34
CA ASP A 342 -21.81 -10.26 -21.00
C ASP A 342 -20.41 -10.86 -21.19
N TYR A 343 -19.84 -11.36 -20.11
CA TYR A 343 -18.49 -11.94 -20.14
C TYR A 343 -18.35 -13.10 -21.16
N ALA A 344 -19.43 -13.80 -21.46
CA ALA A 344 -19.40 -14.90 -22.43
C ALA A 344 -19.06 -14.42 -23.85
N ARG A 345 -19.46 -13.20 -24.20
CA ARG A 345 -19.24 -12.58 -25.51
C ARG A 345 -18.13 -11.57 -25.53
N GLN A 346 -17.97 -10.82 -24.42
CA GLN A 346 -17.05 -9.70 -24.33
C GLN A 346 -15.64 -10.11 -23.89
N SER A 347 -15.47 -11.32 -23.35
CA SER A 347 -14.18 -11.66 -22.73
C SER A 347 -13.76 -13.10 -22.98
N LEU A 348 -12.45 -13.37 -22.81
CA LEU A 348 -11.84 -14.66 -22.95
C LEU A 348 -10.74 -14.82 -21.88
N LEU A 349 -10.76 -15.93 -21.14
CA LEU A 349 -9.66 -16.31 -20.26
C LEU A 349 -8.73 -17.26 -20.99
N VAL A 350 -7.47 -16.89 -21.11
CA VAL A 350 -6.41 -17.71 -21.70
C VAL A 350 -5.48 -18.19 -20.60
N VAL A 351 -5.30 -19.49 -20.50
CA VAL A 351 -4.44 -20.15 -19.49
C VAL A 351 -3.44 -21.07 -20.17
N PRO A 352 -2.30 -21.41 -19.54
CA PRO A 352 -1.32 -22.28 -20.14
C PRO A 352 -1.88 -23.65 -20.54
N GLY A 353 -1.55 -24.06 -21.76
CA GLY A 353 -1.66 -25.41 -22.26
C GLY A 353 -0.28 -26.07 -22.39
N GLU A 354 -0.24 -27.33 -22.78
CA GLU A 354 1.02 -28.08 -22.97
C GLU A 354 1.99 -27.38 -23.95
N ALA A 355 1.46 -26.82 -25.03
CA ALA A 355 2.25 -26.14 -26.06
C ALA A 355 3.01 -24.91 -25.57
N TRP A 356 2.67 -24.38 -24.40
CA TRP A 356 3.37 -23.21 -23.84
C TRP A 356 4.67 -23.57 -23.13
N GLU A 357 4.87 -24.85 -22.79
CA GLU A 357 6.07 -25.35 -22.10
C GLU A 357 6.49 -24.48 -20.90
N MET A 358 5.50 -24.03 -20.12
CA MET A 358 5.74 -23.14 -18.99
C MET A 358 6.44 -23.85 -17.83
N PRO A 359 7.63 -23.38 -17.40
CA PRO A 359 8.27 -23.92 -16.21
C PRO A 359 7.45 -23.55 -14.94
N SER A 360 7.72 -24.24 -13.84
CA SER A 360 7.11 -23.89 -12.55
C SER A 360 7.53 -22.47 -12.10
N PRO A 361 6.60 -21.61 -11.64
CA PRO A 361 6.95 -20.32 -11.06
C PRO A 361 7.59 -20.44 -9.66
N VAL A 362 7.66 -21.64 -9.11
CA VAL A 362 8.30 -21.94 -7.82
C VAL A 362 9.52 -22.81 -8.08
N ALA A 363 10.68 -22.32 -7.68
CA ALA A 363 11.92 -23.08 -7.80
C ALA A 363 11.83 -24.40 -7.01
N PRO A 364 12.27 -25.53 -7.58
CA PRO A 364 12.39 -26.77 -6.83
C PRO A 364 13.32 -26.61 -5.63
N GLN A 365 13.13 -27.46 -4.62
CA GLN A 365 14.01 -27.47 -3.45
C GLN A 365 15.46 -27.77 -3.87
N GLY A 366 16.42 -26.96 -3.42
CA GLY A 366 17.83 -27.08 -3.80
C GLY A 366 18.21 -26.48 -5.16
N ALA A 367 17.27 -25.99 -5.94
CA ALA A 367 17.56 -25.32 -7.20
C ALA A 367 18.00 -23.86 -6.99
N ASP A 368 18.81 -23.34 -7.92
CA ASP A 368 19.12 -21.91 -7.99
C ASP A 368 17.85 -21.11 -8.32
N ARG A 369 17.36 -20.39 -7.32
CA ARG A 369 16.16 -19.55 -7.45
C ARG A 369 16.31 -18.50 -8.53
N THR A 370 17.47 -17.87 -8.64
CA THR A 370 17.76 -16.84 -9.64
C THR A 370 17.57 -17.38 -11.05
N ARG A 371 18.19 -18.51 -11.34
CA ARG A 371 18.10 -19.16 -12.65
C ARG A 371 16.70 -19.70 -12.94
N SER A 372 15.99 -20.20 -11.93
CA SER A 372 14.61 -20.66 -12.07
C SER A 372 13.66 -19.51 -12.40
N ASP A 373 13.81 -18.38 -11.70
CA ASP A 373 13.01 -17.16 -11.94
C ASP A 373 13.28 -16.60 -13.35
N GLU A 374 14.53 -16.59 -13.80
CA GLU A 374 14.90 -16.12 -15.15
C GLU A 374 14.29 -16.99 -16.26
N ARG A 375 14.36 -18.31 -16.10
CA ARG A 375 13.73 -19.25 -17.04
C ARG A 375 12.22 -19.05 -17.10
N TYR A 376 11.58 -18.92 -15.96
CA TYR A 376 10.15 -18.65 -15.87
C TYR A 376 9.78 -17.32 -16.53
N THR A 377 10.51 -16.24 -16.20
CA THR A 377 10.25 -14.90 -16.75
C THR A 377 10.49 -14.86 -18.25
N ALA A 378 11.48 -15.56 -18.76
CA ALA A 378 11.72 -15.68 -20.20
C ALA A 378 10.56 -16.41 -20.93
N ALA A 379 10.01 -17.47 -20.32
CA ALA A 379 8.82 -18.13 -20.84
C ALA A 379 7.59 -17.22 -20.81
N CYS A 380 7.36 -16.49 -19.70
CA CYS A 380 6.30 -15.47 -19.61
C CYS A 380 6.46 -14.39 -20.70
N ALA A 381 7.68 -13.92 -20.96
CA ALA A 381 7.93 -12.90 -21.97
C ALA A 381 7.59 -13.39 -23.40
N ARG A 382 7.82 -14.67 -23.73
CA ARG A 382 7.36 -15.26 -25.00
C ARG A 382 5.84 -15.19 -25.14
N VAL A 383 5.12 -15.65 -24.09
CA VAL A 383 3.65 -15.59 -24.07
C VAL A 383 3.14 -14.15 -24.14
N LEU A 384 3.83 -13.21 -23.47
CA LEU A 384 3.50 -11.78 -23.54
C LEU A 384 3.69 -11.24 -24.96
N LEU A 385 4.77 -11.58 -25.65
CA LEU A 385 5.01 -11.17 -27.04
C LEU A 385 3.89 -11.67 -27.97
N ASP A 386 3.46 -12.91 -27.81
CA ASP A 386 2.35 -13.48 -28.58
C ASP A 386 1.02 -12.82 -28.21
N THR A 387 0.81 -12.47 -26.95
CA THR A 387 -0.35 -11.68 -26.50
C THR A 387 -0.36 -10.30 -27.14
N ILE A 388 0.78 -9.59 -27.16
CA ILE A 388 0.92 -8.27 -27.79
C ILE A 388 0.61 -8.34 -29.28
N ARG A 389 1.10 -9.37 -29.97
CA ARG A 389 0.81 -9.61 -31.39
C ARG A 389 -0.67 -9.91 -31.62
N ALA A 390 -1.29 -10.71 -30.75
CA ALA A 390 -2.69 -11.07 -30.84
C ALA A 390 -3.62 -9.88 -30.56
N ALA A 391 -3.21 -8.95 -29.69
CA ALA A 391 -3.97 -7.77 -29.31
C ALA A 391 -3.61 -6.51 -30.12
N ASP A 392 -2.71 -6.58 -31.10
CA ASP A 392 -2.18 -5.45 -31.86
C ASP A 392 -1.68 -4.30 -30.97
N GLY A 393 -0.88 -4.63 -29.94
CA GLY A 393 -0.46 -3.75 -28.87
C GLY A 393 -1.42 -3.84 -27.67
N ARG A 394 -2.33 -2.94 -27.51
CA ARG A 394 -3.50 -2.80 -26.60
C ARG A 394 -3.42 -3.65 -25.32
N THR A 395 -2.22 -3.73 -24.68
CA THR A 395 -1.96 -4.69 -23.60
C THR A 395 -1.51 -4.02 -22.32
N LEU A 396 -2.19 -4.32 -21.21
CA LEU A 396 -1.72 -4.07 -19.85
C LEU A 396 -1.08 -5.34 -19.30
N ALA A 397 0.25 -5.35 -19.14
CA ALA A 397 1.00 -6.48 -18.60
C ALA A 397 1.36 -6.21 -17.11
N LEU A 398 0.84 -7.04 -16.22
CA LEU A 398 1.01 -6.92 -14.78
C LEU A 398 1.97 -7.98 -14.26
N PHE A 399 3.00 -7.50 -13.58
CA PHE A 399 4.06 -8.33 -13.01
C PHE A 399 4.01 -8.34 -11.48
N SER A 400 4.27 -9.50 -10.92
CA SER A 400 4.29 -9.72 -9.48
C SER A 400 5.58 -9.28 -8.80
N SER A 401 6.64 -8.97 -9.56
CA SER A 401 7.91 -8.49 -9.01
C SER A 401 8.63 -7.53 -9.95
N ARG A 402 9.39 -6.59 -9.36
CA ARG A 402 10.24 -5.65 -10.09
C ARG A 402 11.25 -6.35 -10.99
N ARG A 403 11.88 -7.42 -10.47
CA ARG A 403 12.87 -8.20 -11.23
C ARG A 403 12.26 -8.82 -12.49
N ALA A 404 11.09 -9.47 -12.37
CA ALA A 404 10.39 -10.06 -13.50
C ALA A 404 9.99 -8.98 -14.53
N LEU A 405 9.48 -7.85 -14.07
CA LEU A 405 9.13 -6.72 -14.94
C LEU A 405 10.36 -6.20 -15.71
N THR A 406 11.49 -5.99 -15.05
CA THR A 406 12.71 -5.48 -15.71
C THR A 406 13.21 -6.43 -16.79
N LEU A 407 13.32 -7.73 -16.46
CA LEU A 407 13.76 -8.74 -17.42
C LEU A 407 12.79 -8.90 -18.60
N ALA A 408 11.49 -8.92 -18.34
CA ALA A 408 10.48 -8.98 -19.39
C ALA A 408 10.51 -7.71 -20.28
N ALA A 409 10.71 -6.54 -19.69
CA ALA A 409 10.83 -5.29 -20.44
C ALA A 409 12.03 -5.28 -21.39
N GLU A 410 13.18 -5.80 -20.96
CA GLU A 410 14.36 -5.96 -21.83
C GLU A 410 14.05 -6.86 -23.01
N LEU A 411 13.42 -8.00 -22.78
CA LEU A 411 13.06 -8.95 -23.85
C LEU A 411 12.05 -8.35 -24.82
N VAL A 412 11.00 -7.65 -24.32
CA VAL A 412 9.99 -7.01 -25.17
C VAL A 412 10.57 -5.86 -25.98
N ARG A 413 11.43 -5.02 -25.38
CA ARG A 413 12.14 -3.94 -26.11
C ARG A 413 13.08 -4.50 -27.17
N GLY A 414 13.78 -5.60 -26.86
CA GLY A 414 14.63 -6.29 -27.83
C GLY A 414 13.82 -6.81 -29.02
N ALA A 415 12.67 -7.43 -28.79
CA ALA A 415 11.76 -7.88 -29.83
C ALA A 415 11.20 -6.69 -30.66
N SER A 416 10.86 -5.59 -30.01
CA SER A 416 10.43 -4.36 -30.69
C SER A 416 11.52 -3.80 -31.61
N ALA A 417 12.77 -3.75 -31.14
CA ALA A 417 13.91 -3.29 -31.94
C ALA A 417 14.21 -4.19 -33.15
N ARG A 418 13.89 -5.49 -33.08
CA ARG A 418 14.01 -6.44 -34.21
C ARG A 418 12.80 -6.42 -35.13
N GLY A 419 11.79 -5.58 -34.88
CA GLY A 419 10.59 -5.53 -35.71
C GLY A 419 9.63 -6.72 -35.52
N GLU A 420 9.73 -7.42 -34.40
CA GLU A 420 8.91 -8.61 -34.11
C GLU A 420 7.53 -8.26 -33.53
N LEU A 421 7.32 -7.01 -33.15
CA LEU A 421 6.02 -6.48 -32.72
C LEU A 421 5.26 -5.83 -33.89
N PRO A 422 3.93 -5.70 -33.82
CA PRO A 422 3.16 -4.98 -34.82
C PRO A 422 3.67 -3.54 -34.98
N ALA A 423 3.67 -3.03 -36.22
CA ALA A 423 4.19 -1.71 -36.54
C ALA A 423 3.47 -0.62 -35.73
N GLY A 424 4.23 0.32 -35.17
CA GLY A 424 3.69 1.44 -34.39
C GLY A 424 3.33 1.12 -32.93
N VAL A 425 3.56 -0.11 -32.44
CA VAL A 425 3.33 -0.44 -31.04
C VAL A 425 4.38 0.23 -30.14
N ARG A 426 3.91 1.02 -29.18
CA ARG A 426 4.74 1.70 -28.19
C ARG A 426 4.85 0.89 -26.90
N VAL A 427 6.07 0.69 -26.40
CA VAL A 427 6.34 -0.05 -25.16
C VAL A 427 6.58 0.93 -24.02
N LEU A 428 5.67 0.95 -23.05
CA LEU A 428 5.72 1.74 -21.81
C LEU A 428 6.12 0.82 -20.66
N VAL A 429 7.05 1.26 -19.80
CA VAL A 429 7.56 0.45 -18.70
C VAL A 429 7.57 1.27 -17.41
N GLN A 430 7.05 0.71 -16.33
CA GLN A 430 7.13 1.30 -15.01
C GLN A 430 8.54 1.15 -14.43
N GLU A 431 9.44 2.04 -14.81
CA GLU A 431 10.80 2.10 -14.28
C GLU A 431 10.85 2.76 -12.89
N PRO A 432 11.94 2.54 -12.11
CA PRO A 432 12.15 3.27 -10.87
C PRO A 432 12.18 4.79 -11.12
N GLY A 433 11.38 5.54 -10.36
CA GLY A 433 11.29 7.00 -10.50
C GLY A 433 10.38 7.50 -11.63
N ALA A 434 9.85 6.64 -12.49
CA ALA A 434 8.89 7.04 -13.51
C ALA A 434 7.56 7.51 -12.89
N SER A 435 7.00 8.59 -13.42
CA SER A 435 5.70 9.09 -13.01
C SER A 435 4.60 8.12 -13.41
N ARG A 436 3.94 7.51 -12.42
CA ARG A 436 2.81 6.61 -12.65
C ARG A 436 1.67 7.31 -13.39
N ARG A 437 1.42 8.58 -13.07
CA ARG A 437 0.37 9.37 -13.70
C ARG A 437 0.67 9.59 -15.18
N GLU A 438 1.90 9.97 -15.51
CA GLU A 438 2.32 10.20 -16.90
C GLU A 438 2.22 8.92 -17.74
N LEU A 439 2.69 7.78 -17.19
CA LEU A 439 2.55 6.48 -17.86
C LEU A 439 1.07 6.11 -18.09
N ALA A 440 0.22 6.37 -17.10
CA ALA A 440 -1.22 6.11 -17.19
C ALA A 440 -1.89 6.98 -18.26
N GLU A 441 -1.57 8.28 -18.30
CA GLU A 441 -2.09 9.22 -19.30
C GLU A 441 -1.59 8.86 -20.71
N THR A 442 -0.31 8.53 -20.86
CA THR A 442 0.27 8.10 -22.14
C THR A 442 -0.38 6.82 -22.65
N PHE A 443 -0.57 5.81 -21.78
CA PHE A 443 -1.22 4.56 -22.14
C PHE A 443 -2.67 4.77 -22.58
N LYS A 444 -3.42 5.64 -21.90
CA LYS A 444 -4.81 5.97 -22.27
C LYS A 444 -4.92 6.71 -23.61
N ALA A 445 -3.95 7.54 -23.91
CA ALA A 445 -3.94 8.35 -25.13
C ALA A 445 -3.48 7.57 -26.37
N ASP A 446 -2.76 6.47 -26.20
CA ASP A 446 -2.17 5.70 -27.29
C ASP A 446 -2.75 4.28 -27.33
N VAL A 447 -3.71 4.05 -28.23
CA VAL A 447 -4.42 2.77 -28.37
C VAL A 447 -3.45 1.61 -28.71
N ARG A 448 -2.38 1.89 -29.48
CA ARG A 448 -1.41 0.87 -29.88
C ARG A 448 -0.20 0.83 -28.93
N SER A 449 -0.45 0.83 -27.65
CA SER A 449 0.60 0.77 -26.64
C SER A 449 0.51 -0.48 -25.76
N VAL A 450 1.64 -0.83 -25.18
CA VAL A 450 1.80 -1.89 -24.18
C VAL A 450 2.34 -1.27 -22.92
N LEU A 451 1.66 -1.43 -21.80
CA LEU A 451 2.12 -0.97 -20.49
C LEU A 451 2.55 -2.16 -19.63
N LEU A 452 3.85 -2.23 -19.33
CA LEU A 452 4.40 -3.18 -18.37
C LEU A 452 4.45 -2.51 -17.00
N GLY A 453 3.68 -3.03 -16.03
CA GLY A 453 3.56 -2.45 -14.71
C GLY A 453 3.53 -3.47 -13.57
N LEU A 454 3.64 -2.97 -12.35
CA LEU A 454 3.50 -3.74 -11.11
C LEU A 454 2.05 -3.65 -10.59
N GLN A 455 1.81 -4.25 -9.42
CA GLN A 455 0.52 -4.25 -8.72
C GLN A 455 -0.14 -2.86 -8.64
N SER A 456 0.63 -1.78 -8.57
CA SER A 456 0.12 -0.41 -8.54
C SER A 456 -0.70 -0.02 -9.79
N PHE A 457 -0.48 -0.66 -10.94
CA PHE A 457 -1.32 -0.52 -12.14
C PHE A 457 -2.49 -1.51 -12.15
N GLY A 458 -2.42 -2.57 -11.39
CA GLY A 458 -3.54 -3.50 -11.16
C GLY A 458 -4.61 -2.93 -10.24
N THR A 459 -4.26 -1.94 -9.40
CA THR A 459 -5.17 -1.26 -8.46
C THR A 459 -5.19 0.24 -8.73
N GLY A 460 -6.37 0.89 -8.65
CA GLY A 460 -6.49 2.35 -8.77
C GLY A 460 -6.10 2.95 -10.13
N PHE A 461 -6.02 2.14 -11.20
CA PHE A 461 -5.83 2.58 -12.58
C PHE A 461 -7.02 2.15 -13.42
N ASP A 462 -7.62 3.08 -14.16
CA ASP A 462 -8.79 2.84 -15.00
C ASP A 462 -8.46 3.10 -16.48
N PRO A 463 -8.02 2.06 -17.21
CA PRO A 463 -7.79 2.14 -18.65
C PRO A 463 -9.08 1.80 -19.41
N ALA A 464 -10.04 2.70 -19.47
CA ALA A 464 -11.26 2.47 -20.23
C ALA A 464 -11.02 2.45 -21.75
N GLY A 465 -11.79 1.63 -22.48
CA GLY A 465 -11.82 1.60 -23.94
C GLY A 465 -10.79 0.63 -24.57
N GLU A 466 -10.57 0.81 -25.87
CA GLU A 466 -9.78 -0.12 -26.71
C GLU A 466 -8.32 -0.28 -26.30
N THR A 467 -7.76 0.67 -25.57
CA THR A 467 -6.34 0.66 -25.16
C THR A 467 -5.99 -0.55 -24.30
N CYS A 468 -6.94 -1.08 -23.51
CA CYS A 468 -6.76 -2.23 -22.64
C CYS A 468 -7.59 -3.43 -23.09
N SER A 469 -7.38 -3.90 -24.33
CA SER A 469 -8.06 -5.07 -24.88
C SER A 469 -7.40 -6.40 -24.49
N ALA A 470 -6.22 -6.37 -23.86
CA ALA A 470 -5.61 -7.54 -23.25
C ALA A 470 -5.03 -7.19 -21.87
N VAL A 471 -5.34 -8.00 -20.87
CA VAL A 471 -4.69 -7.98 -19.56
C VAL A 471 -3.84 -9.21 -19.42
N PHE A 472 -2.53 -9.03 -19.32
CA PHE A 472 -1.58 -10.10 -19.10
C PHE A 472 -1.13 -10.14 -17.64
N VAL A 473 -1.14 -11.31 -17.05
CA VAL A 473 -0.68 -11.60 -15.69
C VAL A 473 0.47 -12.59 -15.75
N ASP A 474 1.65 -12.19 -15.27
CA ASP A 474 2.86 -13.02 -15.31
C ASP A 474 2.69 -14.31 -14.48
N LYS A 475 2.23 -14.18 -13.26
CA LYS A 475 1.92 -15.29 -12.35
C LYS A 475 0.86 -14.87 -11.33
N LEU A 476 0.24 -15.84 -10.68
CA LEU A 476 -0.71 -15.59 -9.62
C LEU A 476 -0.11 -14.67 -8.54
N PRO A 477 -0.76 -13.54 -8.22
CA PRO A 477 -0.22 -12.51 -7.33
C PRO A 477 -0.33 -12.92 -5.85
N PHE A 478 0.30 -14.03 -5.50
CA PHE A 478 0.41 -14.43 -4.10
C PHE A 478 1.19 -13.39 -3.29
N PRO A 479 0.79 -13.11 -2.06
CA PRO A 479 1.60 -12.29 -1.16
C PRO A 479 3.03 -12.81 -1.01
N SER A 480 3.98 -11.92 -0.73
CA SER A 480 5.37 -12.34 -0.48
C SER A 480 5.46 -13.15 0.80
N ARG A 481 6.13 -14.30 0.77
CA ARG A 481 6.45 -15.07 1.98
C ARG A 481 7.49 -14.39 2.87
N GLY A 482 8.27 -13.45 2.34
CA GLY A 482 9.23 -12.68 3.12
C GLY A 482 8.63 -11.39 3.70
N ASP A 483 7.31 -11.19 3.59
CA ASP A 483 6.60 -10.11 4.25
C ASP A 483 6.29 -10.51 5.70
N PRO A 484 6.80 -9.77 6.72
CA PRO A 484 6.64 -10.15 8.12
C PRO A 484 5.19 -10.24 8.58
N LEU A 485 4.31 -9.39 8.07
CA LEU A 485 2.88 -9.46 8.38
C LEU A 485 2.28 -10.76 7.83
N MET A 486 2.65 -11.11 6.59
CA MET A 486 2.16 -12.32 5.96
C MET A 486 2.66 -13.59 6.65
N GLU A 487 3.93 -13.60 7.06
CA GLU A 487 4.50 -14.69 7.88
C GLU A 487 3.73 -14.83 9.21
N GLY A 488 3.56 -13.74 9.96
CA GLY A 488 2.81 -13.76 11.22
C GLY A 488 1.36 -14.20 11.06
N LEU A 489 0.68 -13.80 9.98
CA LEU A 489 -0.69 -14.26 9.68
C LEU A 489 -0.75 -15.76 9.37
N CYS A 490 0.23 -16.27 8.60
CA CYS A 490 0.32 -17.69 8.29
C CYS A 490 0.62 -18.53 9.54
N ASP A 491 1.55 -18.09 10.37
CA ASP A 491 1.91 -18.76 11.62
C ASP A 491 0.71 -18.79 12.60
N ALA A 492 -0.03 -17.70 12.71
CA ALA A 492 -1.23 -17.62 13.51
C ALA A 492 -2.37 -18.52 13.00
N ALA A 493 -2.41 -18.80 11.71
CA ALA A 493 -3.41 -19.67 11.09
C ALA A 493 -3.03 -21.17 11.15
N GLY A 494 -1.77 -21.51 11.50
CA GLY A 494 -1.28 -22.88 11.57
C GLY A 494 -1.52 -23.65 10.25
N ASP A 495 -2.00 -24.89 10.33
CA ASP A 495 -2.21 -25.75 9.14
C ASP A 495 -3.20 -25.17 8.12
N GLN A 496 -4.05 -24.23 8.53
CA GLN A 496 -5.03 -23.60 7.65
C GLN A 496 -4.49 -22.38 6.88
N TRP A 497 -3.20 -22.02 7.07
CA TRP A 497 -2.62 -20.79 6.56
C TRP A 497 -2.89 -20.52 5.08
N PHE A 498 -2.81 -21.56 4.23
CA PHE A 498 -2.99 -21.40 2.78
C PHE A 498 -4.42 -20.99 2.43
N GLY A 499 -5.42 -21.74 2.90
CA GLY A 499 -6.84 -21.48 2.58
C GLY A 499 -7.41 -20.28 3.32
N ARG A 500 -6.89 -19.98 4.50
CA ARG A 500 -7.42 -18.92 5.37
C ARG A 500 -6.81 -17.55 5.06
N GLU A 501 -5.49 -17.49 4.79
CA GLU A 501 -4.77 -16.22 4.67
C GLU A 501 -4.19 -15.99 3.26
N TYR A 502 -3.59 -16.99 2.66
CA TYR A 502 -2.75 -16.82 1.48
C TYR A 502 -3.58 -16.81 0.18
N LEU A 503 -4.42 -17.82 0.00
CA LEU A 503 -5.28 -17.96 -1.19
C LEU A 503 -6.32 -16.82 -1.29
N PRO A 504 -7.07 -16.44 -0.24
CA PRO A 504 -8.07 -15.37 -0.34
C PRO A 504 -7.47 -14.02 -0.77
N ARG A 505 -6.30 -13.63 -0.23
CA ARG A 505 -5.62 -12.38 -0.61
C ARG A 505 -5.16 -12.39 -2.06
N MET A 506 -4.62 -13.53 -2.52
CA MET A 506 -4.27 -13.69 -3.92
C MET A 506 -5.50 -13.55 -4.83
N LEU A 507 -6.63 -14.19 -4.47
CA LEU A 507 -7.87 -14.11 -5.25
C LEU A 507 -8.40 -12.68 -5.36
N LEU A 508 -8.41 -11.92 -4.26
CA LEU A 508 -8.85 -10.52 -4.26
C LEU A 508 -7.95 -9.66 -5.16
N THR A 509 -6.63 -9.80 -5.06
CA THR A 509 -5.67 -9.09 -5.90
C THR A 509 -5.84 -9.45 -7.38
N LEU A 510 -5.98 -10.73 -7.69
CA LEU A 510 -6.17 -11.20 -9.07
C LEU A 510 -7.47 -10.66 -9.67
N ARG A 511 -8.57 -10.67 -8.91
CA ARG A 511 -9.85 -10.09 -9.35
C ARG A 511 -9.74 -8.60 -9.69
N GLN A 512 -8.98 -7.84 -8.91
CA GLN A 512 -8.71 -6.43 -9.21
C GLN A 512 -7.96 -6.26 -10.52
N TRP A 513 -6.93 -7.08 -10.75
CA TRP A 513 -6.13 -7.05 -11.97
C TRP A 513 -6.96 -7.40 -13.20
N VAL A 514 -7.71 -8.49 -13.13
CA VAL A 514 -8.59 -8.95 -14.21
C VAL A 514 -9.74 -7.97 -14.46
N GLY A 515 -10.26 -7.35 -13.42
CA GLY A 515 -11.31 -6.34 -13.52
C GLY A 515 -10.91 -5.07 -14.31
N ARG A 516 -9.66 -4.96 -14.75
CA ARG A 516 -9.23 -3.90 -15.69
C ARG A 516 -9.64 -4.17 -17.13
N ALA A 517 -9.97 -5.42 -17.46
CA ALA A 517 -10.25 -5.84 -18.82
C ALA A 517 -11.59 -5.30 -19.37
N ILE A 518 -12.66 -5.35 -18.58
CA ILE A 518 -14.01 -4.93 -19.00
C ILE A 518 -14.52 -3.85 -18.04
N ARG A 519 -14.81 -2.66 -18.55
CA ARG A 519 -15.30 -1.48 -17.83
C ARG A 519 -16.63 -0.95 -18.33
N THR A 520 -16.91 -1.17 -19.60
CA THR A 520 -18.14 -0.73 -20.26
C THR A 520 -18.83 -1.90 -20.96
N ARG A 521 -20.08 -1.67 -21.38
CA ARG A 521 -20.84 -2.67 -22.14
C ARG A 521 -20.33 -2.88 -23.57
N SER A 522 -19.48 -1.99 -24.06
CA SER A 522 -18.86 -2.07 -25.39
C SER A 522 -17.44 -2.64 -25.36
N ASP A 523 -16.81 -2.76 -24.20
CA ASP A 523 -15.46 -3.28 -24.11
C ASP A 523 -15.41 -4.76 -24.49
N VAL A 524 -14.35 -5.12 -25.19
CA VAL A 524 -14.01 -6.51 -25.51
C VAL A 524 -12.55 -6.73 -25.13
N ALA A 525 -12.27 -7.73 -24.29
CA ALA A 525 -10.91 -7.94 -23.84
C ALA A 525 -10.60 -9.40 -23.52
N ALA A 526 -9.33 -9.78 -23.69
CA ALA A 526 -8.78 -11.04 -23.23
C ALA A 526 -8.00 -10.90 -21.93
N VAL A 527 -8.10 -11.89 -21.07
CA VAL A 527 -7.28 -12.05 -19.88
C VAL A 527 -6.34 -13.23 -20.10
N VAL A 528 -5.04 -12.99 -20.04
CA VAL A 528 -4.00 -14.02 -20.22
C VAL A 528 -3.27 -14.20 -18.90
N ILE A 529 -3.37 -15.38 -18.29
CA ILE A 529 -2.64 -15.74 -17.07
C ILE A 529 -1.56 -16.74 -17.44
N ALA A 530 -0.28 -16.32 -17.43
CA ALA A 530 0.84 -17.14 -17.86
C ALA A 530 1.33 -18.13 -16.76
N ASP A 531 0.50 -18.45 -15.78
CA ASP A 531 0.86 -19.29 -14.65
C ASP A 531 0.37 -20.74 -14.85
N PRO A 532 1.27 -21.74 -14.93
CA PRO A 532 0.88 -23.12 -15.15
C PRO A 532 0.03 -23.72 -14.03
N ARG A 533 0.01 -23.11 -12.86
CA ARG A 533 -0.82 -23.56 -11.72
C ARG A 533 -2.34 -23.46 -11.99
N VAL A 534 -2.74 -22.69 -13.00
CA VAL A 534 -4.14 -22.59 -13.48
C VAL A 534 -4.32 -23.14 -14.90
N GLY A 535 -3.27 -23.75 -15.47
CA GLY A 535 -3.30 -24.29 -16.82
C GLY A 535 -4.22 -25.49 -17.00
N GLN A 536 -4.44 -25.87 -18.25
CA GLN A 536 -5.27 -27.00 -18.66
C GLN A 536 -4.47 -28.01 -19.46
N GLY A 537 -4.73 -29.26 -19.26
CA GLY A 537 -4.10 -30.40 -19.95
C GLY A 537 -3.10 -31.18 -19.08
N PRO A 538 -2.75 -32.40 -19.52
CA PRO A 538 -1.77 -33.22 -18.83
C PRO A 538 -0.39 -32.55 -18.85
N GLY A 539 0.38 -32.70 -17.77
CA GLY A 539 1.74 -32.15 -17.71
C GLY A 539 1.88 -30.66 -17.43
N VAL A 540 0.80 -29.86 -17.46
CA VAL A 540 0.84 -28.39 -17.28
C VAL A 540 1.14 -27.95 -15.84
N GLY A 541 0.99 -28.82 -14.85
CA GLY A 541 1.27 -28.51 -13.44
C GLY A 541 0.16 -27.77 -12.70
N ALA A 542 -1.09 -27.86 -13.18
CA ALA A 542 -2.27 -27.30 -12.54
C ALA A 542 -2.42 -27.77 -11.09
N LYS A 543 -2.87 -26.86 -10.21
CA LYS A 543 -3.10 -27.13 -8.78
C LYS A 543 -4.58 -27.38 -8.49
N SER A 544 -4.87 -28.02 -7.36
CA SER A 544 -6.24 -28.31 -6.92
C SER A 544 -7.14 -27.07 -6.84
N TYR A 545 -6.58 -25.90 -6.54
CA TYR A 545 -7.28 -24.60 -6.47
C TYR A 545 -7.42 -23.90 -7.85
N ALA A 546 -6.92 -24.47 -8.94
CA ALA A 546 -6.98 -23.82 -10.27
C ALA A 546 -8.40 -23.46 -10.68
N ARG A 547 -9.35 -24.35 -10.40
CA ARG A 547 -10.77 -24.14 -10.69
C ARG A 547 -11.36 -22.97 -9.89
N ASP A 548 -10.99 -22.85 -8.61
CA ASP A 548 -11.45 -21.77 -7.74
C ASP A 548 -10.88 -20.42 -8.19
N VAL A 549 -9.61 -20.40 -8.65
CA VAL A 549 -8.98 -19.21 -9.23
C VAL A 549 -9.71 -18.75 -10.49
N CYS A 550 -9.97 -19.67 -11.43
CA CYS A 550 -10.71 -19.34 -12.65
C CYS A 550 -12.15 -18.88 -12.35
N ALA A 551 -12.84 -19.54 -11.43
CA ALA A 551 -14.17 -19.14 -10.99
C ALA A 551 -14.19 -17.75 -10.32
N ALA A 552 -13.18 -17.43 -9.52
CA ALA A 552 -13.06 -16.15 -8.82
C ALA A 552 -12.91 -14.98 -9.80
N VAL A 553 -12.25 -15.17 -10.94
CA VAL A 553 -12.13 -14.15 -11.99
C VAL A 553 -13.30 -14.11 -12.97
N GLY A 554 -14.35 -14.90 -12.72
CA GLY A 554 -15.57 -14.89 -13.52
C GLY A 554 -15.53 -15.81 -14.73
N ALA A 555 -14.60 -16.77 -14.78
CA ALA A 555 -14.55 -17.75 -15.87
C ALA A 555 -15.66 -18.79 -15.75
N ASP A 556 -16.11 -19.32 -16.89
CA ASP A 556 -17.14 -20.36 -16.99
C ASP A 556 -16.55 -21.76 -16.73
N VAL A 557 -16.16 -22.02 -15.50
CA VAL A 557 -15.59 -23.31 -15.07
C VAL A 557 -16.58 -24.47 -15.05
N TRP A 558 -17.88 -24.15 -15.22
CA TRP A 558 -18.97 -25.13 -15.21
C TRP A 558 -19.57 -25.38 -16.61
N GLY A 559 -19.11 -24.67 -17.64
CA GLY A 559 -19.65 -24.79 -19.00
C GLY A 559 -21.12 -24.32 -19.10
N ARG A 560 -21.53 -23.35 -18.29
CA ARG A 560 -22.92 -22.86 -18.24
C ARG A 560 -23.19 -21.69 -19.18
N GLY A 561 -22.19 -21.26 -19.94
CA GLY A 561 -22.29 -20.14 -20.89
C GLY A 561 -22.51 -18.76 -20.26
N ARG A 562 -22.20 -18.59 -18.98
CA ARG A 562 -22.47 -17.35 -18.23
C ARG A 562 -21.22 -16.63 -17.73
N GLY A 563 -20.04 -17.11 -18.06
CA GLY A 563 -18.76 -16.52 -17.64
C GLY A 563 -17.79 -16.41 -18.83
N MET A 564 -16.57 -15.93 -18.58
CA MET A 564 -15.51 -15.91 -19.58
C MET A 564 -15.24 -17.34 -20.08
N PRO A 565 -15.30 -17.60 -21.39
CA PRO A 565 -14.83 -18.86 -21.95
C PRO A 565 -13.35 -19.06 -21.63
N ILE A 566 -12.94 -20.30 -21.35
CA ILE A 566 -11.53 -20.64 -21.07
C ILE A 566 -10.92 -21.28 -22.30
N THR A 567 -9.68 -20.93 -22.62
CA THR A 567 -8.91 -21.53 -23.73
C THR A 567 -7.43 -21.58 -23.39
N THR A 568 -6.70 -22.43 -24.11
CA THR A 568 -5.23 -22.47 -24.12
C THR A 568 -4.64 -21.87 -25.39
N ASP A 569 -5.49 -21.43 -26.31
CA ASP A 569 -5.14 -20.97 -27.65
C ASP A 569 -5.18 -19.42 -27.72
N LEU A 570 -4.02 -18.82 -27.94
CA LEU A 570 -3.85 -17.37 -28.09
C LEU A 570 -4.42 -16.83 -29.43
N ASP A 571 -4.59 -17.68 -30.46
CA ASP A 571 -5.18 -17.24 -31.74
C ASP A 571 -6.66 -16.84 -31.54
N ARG A 572 -7.34 -17.40 -30.54
CA ARG A 572 -8.69 -16.98 -30.17
C ARG A 572 -8.77 -15.54 -29.66
N VAL A 573 -7.66 -14.99 -29.13
CA VAL A 573 -7.59 -13.57 -28.74
C VAL A 573 -7.72 -12.69 -29.97
N ARG A 574 -7.04 -13.03 -31.07
CA ARG A 574 -7.16 -12.30 -32.35
C ARG A 574 -8.58 -12.32 -32.87
N ALA A 575 -9.19 -13.50 -32.88
CA ALA A 575 -10.58 -13.65 -33.33
C ALA A 575 -11.55 -12.84 -32.47
N LEU A 576 -11.36 -12.82 -31.14
CA LEU A 576 -12.18 -12.04 -30.23
C LEU A 576 -12.05 -10.54 -30.48
N LEU A 577 -10.82 -10.05 -30.71
CA LEU A 577 -10.50 -8.63 -30.86
C LEU A 577 -10.61 -8.10 -32.31
N GLY A 578 -10.98 -8.95 -33.27
CA GLY A 578 -11.10 -8.58 -34.69
C GLY A 578 -9.76 -8.15 -35.32
N VAL A 579 -8.63 -8.70 -34.85
CA VAL A 579 -7.30 -8.40 -35.39
C VAL A 579 -7.03 -9.33 -36.57
N ASP A 580 -6.83 -8.76 -37.77
CA ASP A 580 -6.50 -9.54 -38.95
C ASP A 580 -5.23 -10.39 -38.75
N ALA A 581 -5.25 -11.64 -39.24
CA ALA A 581 -4.10 -12.50 -39.16
C ALA A 581 -2.96 -11.92 -40.04
N PRO A 582 -1.70 -11.87 -39.56
CA PRO A 582 -0.60 -11.49 -40.43
C PRO A 582 -0.51 -12.47 -41.58
N PRO A 583 -0.08 -12.03 -42.78
CA PRO A 583 0.08 -12.94 -43.92
C PRO A 583 0.98 -14.12 -43.54
N ARG A 584 0.49 -15.35 -43.75
CA ARG A 584 1.25 -16.58 -43.46
C ARG A 584 2.52 -16.57 -44.33
N GLY A 585 3.65 -16.19 -43.76
CA GLY A 585 4.91 -16.16 -44.52
C GLY A 585 6.13 -15.55 -43.85
N ALA A 586 6.02 -15.02 -42.63
CA ALA A 586 7.17 -14.50 -41.87
C ALA A 586 7.44 -15.37 -40.64
N ARG A 587 8.02 -16.53 -40.85
CA ARG A 587 8.70 -17.32 -39.81
C ARG A 587 10.21 -17.22 -39.99
#